data_ae50cc79de876ffee4608a14fc340b0c
#
_entry.id   ae50cc79de876ffee4608a14fc340b0c
#
_cell.length_a   1.000
_cell.length_b   1.000
_cell.length_c   1.000
_cell.angle_alpha   90.00
_cell.angle_beta   90.00
_cell.angle_gamma   90.00
#
_symmetry.space_group_name_H-M   'P 1'
#
loop_
_entity.id
_entity.type
_entity.pdbx_description
1 polymer ?
#
loop_
_entity_poly.entity_id
_entity_poly.type
_entity_poly.pdbx_seq_one_letter_code
_entity_poly.pdbx_strand_id
1 'polypeptide(L)'
;MAQIPLEQNNAFIFNGKEHKVPFPTINFNDKQRGMSFHTPLLKDHWDERTDPTGSKIDTIVLHWDVANSSKGCFDILVKRGLSVHLMIDRDGTVYQSLDFTKRAWQAKGVNDHSIGIEINNQFYINQQDPKWPRKEVYSRDPRSGVPYKHLDFTELQKTRVVQVVEALCKVVPTIPRILPPKGKDGKIIT
;
A
#
# COMPACT_ATOMS: atom_id res chain seq x y z
N MET A 1 23.88 -12.00 -23.21
CA MET A 1 24.44 -11.60 -21.90
C MET A 1 23.38 -11.91 -20.88
N ALA A 2 23.66 -12.84 -19.92
CA ALA A 2 22.75 -13.15 -18.83
C ALA A 2 22.64 -11.91 -17.94
N GLN A 3 21.42 -11.39 -17.75
CA GLN A 3 21.17 -10.35 -16.77
C GLN A 3 21.49 -10.94 -15.38
N ILE A 4 22.51 -10.41 -14.73
CA ILE A 4 22.77 -10.67 -13.32
C ILE A 4 21.48 -10.26 -12.58
N PRO A 5 20.83 -11.17 -11.80
CA PRO A 5 19.70 -10.76 -10.98
C PRO A 5 20.19 -9.66 -10.04
N LEU A 6 19.66 -8.46 -10.18
CA LEU A 6 19.86 -7.42 -9.18
C LEU A 6 19.40 -7.98 -7.84
N GLU A 7 20.31 -8.14 -6.88
CA GLU A 7 19.96 -8.53 -5.52
C GLU A 7 18.85 -7.62 -5.04
N GLN A 8 17.66 -8.19 -4.89
CA GLN A 8 16.53 -7.44 -4.35
C GLN A 8 16.80 -7.24 -2.87
N ASN A 9 17.14 -6.02 -2.49
CA ASN A 9 17.24 -5.66 -1.09
C ASN A 9 15.83 -5.55 -0.49
N ASN A 10 15.21 -6.72 -0.24
CA ASN A 10 13.86 -6.83 0.29
C ASN A 10 13.80 -6.27 1.71
N ALA A 11 13.62 -4.96 1.83
CA ALA A 11 13.58 -4.29 3.13
C ALA A 11 12.58 -3.13 3.12
N PHE A 12 11.90 -2.95 4.24
CA PHE A 12 11.21 -1.71 4.59
C PHE A 12 12.17 -0.71 5.21
N ILE A 13 11.91 0.56 5.00
CA ILE A 13 12.61 1.66 5.66
C ILE A 13 11.70 2.22 6.75
N PHE A 14 12.19 2.20 7.99
CA PHE A 14 11.53 2.83 9.12
C PHE A 14 12.55 3.64 9.92
N ASN A 15 12.31 4.92 10.07
CA ASN A 15 13.23 5.87 10.70
C ASN A 15 14.63 5.81 10.06
N GLY A 16 14.68 5.76 8.72
CA GLY A 16 15.91 5.67 7.95
C GLY A 16 16.66 4.34 8.04
N LYS A 17 16.17 3.36 8.79
CA LYS A 17 16.79 2.04 8.96
C LYS A 17 16.12 0.98 8.13
N GLU A 18 16.90 0.05 7.58
CA GLU A 18 16.39 -1.10 6.83
C GLU A 18 15.92 -2.21 7.76
N HIS A 19 14.73 -2.74 7.46
CA HIS A 19 14.13 -3.90 8.11
C HIS A 19 13.84 -4.96 7.06
N LYS A 20 14.60 -6.04 7.03
CA LYS A 20 14.47 -7.13 6.06
C LYS A 20 13.08 -7.77 6.12
N VAL A 21 12.51 -8.05 4.94
CA VAL A 21 11.23 -8.72 4.78
C VAL A 21 11.37 -9.92 3.83
N PRO A 22 10.58 -11.00 4.01
CA PRO A 22 10.74 -12.24 3.24
C PRO A 22 9.96 -12.24 1.90
N PHE A 23 9.80 -11.09 1.26
CA PHE A 23 9.06 -10.95 0.02
C PHE A 23 9.62 -9.84 -0.87
N PRO A 24 9.38 -9.89 -2.19
CA PRO A 24 9.85 -8.88 -3.13
C PRO A 24 9.42 -7.47 -2.71
N THR A 25 10.41 -6.62 -2.42
CA THR A 25 10.19 -5.24 -2.00
C THR A 25 11.19 -4.32 -2.71
N ILE A 26 10.67 -3.24 -3.25
CA ILE A 26 11.43 -2.15 -3.85
C ILE A 26 11.14 -0.90 -3.04
N ASN A 27 12.10 -0.42 -2.27
CA ASN A 27 11.91 0.79 -1.47
C ASN A 27 12.39 2.05 -2.22
N PHE A 28 12.07 3.21 -1.69
CA PHE A 28 12.35 4.52 -2.29
C PHE A 28 13.84 4.84 -2.44
N ASN A 29 14.76 4.05 -1.87
CA ASN A 29 16.19 4.19 -2.07
C ASN A 29 16.68 3.53 -3.37
N ASP A 30 15.90 2.63 -3.98
CA ASP A 30 16.22 2.04 -5.29
C ASP A 30 16.07 3.11 -6.39
N LYS A 31 17.19 3.59 -6.89
CA LYS A 31 17.23 4.69 -7.87
C LYS A 31 16.71 4.30 -9.26
N GLN A 32 16.65 3.00 -9.57
CA GLN A 32 16.23 2.53 -10.90
C GLN A 32 14.75 2.14 -10.94
N ARG A 33 14.23 1.53 -9.88
CA ARG A 33 12.89 0.93 -9.82
C ARG A 33 12.00 1.56 -8.76
N GLY A 34 12.60 2.24 -7.78
CA GLY A 34 11.88 2.83 -6.65
C GLY A 34 10.99 3.99 -7.08
N MET A 35 9.88 4.12 -6.39
CA MET A 35 8.99 5.26 -6.42
C MET A 35 9.17 6.02 -5.11
N SER A 36 9.46 7.32 -5.17
CA SER A 36 9.87 8.06 -3.98
C SER A 36 9.16 9.41 -3.86
N PHE A 37 8.46 9.61 -2.74
CA PHE A 37 7.98 10.93 -2.33
C PHE A 37 9.07 11.77 -1.63
N HIS A 38 10.24 11.21 -1.34
CA HIS A 38 11.38 11.91 -0.72
C HIS A 38 12.18 12.79 -1.69
N THR A 39 11.64 13.09 -2.86
CA THR A 39 12.29 14.00 -3.80
C THR A 39 11.97 15.46 -3.46
N PRO A 40 12.87 16.41 -3.74
CA PRO A 40 12.60 17.84 -3.50
C PRO A 40 11.32 18.36 -4.16
N LEU A 41 10.93 17.78 -5.31
CA LEU A 41 9.73 18.17 -6.06
C LEU A 41 8.43 17.67 -5.42
N LEU A 42 8.49 16.67 -4.54
CA LEU A 42 7.32 16.03 -3.94
C LEU A 42 7.25 16.20 -2.41
N LYS A 43 8.09 17.08 -1.86
CA LYS A 43 8.11 17.38 -0.41
C LYS A 43 6.77 17.92 0.13
N ASP A 44 5.95 18.50 -0.72
CA ASP A 44 4.66 19.08 -0.35
C ASP A 44 3.50 18.07 -0.53
N HIS A 45 3.80 16.77 -0.62
CA HIS A 45 2.81 15.68 -0.71
C HIS A 45 2.67 14.90 0.60
N TRP A 46 3.44 15.23 1.60
CA TRP A 46 3.46 14.59 2.91
C TRP A 46 3.94 15.58 3.98
N ASP A 47 3.73 15.25 5.24
CA ASP A 47 4.21 16.05 6.38
C ASP A 47 5.13 15.22 7.27
N GLU A 48 5.87 15.90 8.14
CA GLU A 48 6.43 15.26 9.33
C GLU A 48 5.28 14.86 10.26
N ARG A 49 5.40 13.68 10.89
CA ARG A 49 4.46 13.34 11.97
C ARG A 49 4.73 14.22 13.18
N THR A 50 3.69 14.50 13.94
CA THR A 50 3.83 15.19 15.25
C THR A 50 4.70 14.38 16.22
N ASP A 51 4.74 13.06 16.05
CA ASP A 51 5.66 12.15 16.71
C ASP A 51 6.59 11.49 15.67
N PRO A 52 7.83 12.00 15.52
CA PRO A 52 8.78 11.49 14.52
C PRO A 52 9.31 10.10 14.84
N THR A 53 9.08 9.59 16.06
CA THR A 53 9.49 8.22 16.44
C THR A 53 8.55 7.16 15.85
N GLY A 54 7.36 7.56 15.44
CA GLY A 54 6.31 6.67 14.96
C GLY A 54 5.60 5.88 16.08
N SER A 55 5.80 6.25 17.35
CA SER A 55 5.20 5.55 18.50
C SER A 55 3.67 5.66 18.56
N LYS A 56 3.09 6.58 17.79
CA LYS A 56 1.64 6.76 17.66
C LYS A 56 1.03 6.04 16.46
N ILE A 57 1.83 5.31 15.67
CA ILE A 57 1.30 4.55 14.53
C ILE A 57 0.62 3.29 15.08
N ASP A 58 -0.69 3.22 14.94
CA ASP A 58 -1.53 2.13 15.48
C ASP A 58 -2.48 1.53 14.44
N THR A 59 -2.53 2.10 13.23
CA THR A 59 -3.52 1.75 12.21
C THR A 59 -2.86 1.44 10.86
N ILE A 60 -3.37 0.43 10.15
CA ILE A 60 -3.09 0.17 8.74
C ILE A 60 -4.35 0.46 7.95
N VAL A 61 -4.24 1.29 6.90
CA VAL A 61 -5.34 1.58 5.98
C VAL A 61 -5.07 0.88 4.65
N LEU A 62 -6.01 0.04 4.22
CA LEU A 62 -5.95 -0.62 2.92
C LEU A 62 -6.83 0.12 1.92
N HIS A 63 -6.26 0.50 0.79
CA HIS A 63 -6.95 1.13 -0.32
C HIS A 63 -6.97 0.21 -1.54
N TRP A 64 -8.00 0.31 -2.34
CA TRP A 64 -8.03 -0.18 -3.69
C TRP A 64 -7.71 0.98 -4.63
N ASP A 65 -6.59 0.90 -5.35
CA ASP A 65 -6.03 2.02 -6.12
C ASP A 65 -6.74 2.32 -7.44
N VAL A 66 -7.51 1.37 -7.96
CA VAL A 66 -8.26 1.46 -9.24
C VAL A 66 -7.36 1.76 -10.46
N ALA A 67 -6.05 1.69 -10.31
CA ALA A 67 -5.08 2.02 -11.34
C ALA A 67 -4.63 0.78 -12.15
N ASN A 68 -3.96 1.02 -13.27
CA ASN A 68 -3.45 -0.04 -14.13
C ASN A 68 -2.17 -0.72 -13.62
N SER A 69 -1.47 -0.09 -12.69
CA SER A 69 -0.25 -0.59 -12.04
C SER A 69 0.05 0.27 -10.82
N SER A 70 0.91 -0.21 -9.92
CA SER A 70 1.41 0.60 -8.80
C SER A 70 2.13 1.86 -9.26
N LYS A 71 2.86 1.80 -10.39
CA LYS A 71 3.46 3.00 -11.00
C LYS A 71 2.40 4.00 -11.45
N GLY A 72 1.32 3.52 -12.09
CA GLY A 72 0.20 4.37 -12.49
C GLY A 72 -0.51 5.00 -11.29
N CYS A 73 -0.68 4.24 -10.21
CA CYS A 73 -1.21 4.75 -8.94
C CYS A 73 -0.31 5.87 -8.38
N PHE A 74 1.01 5.64 -8.31
CA PHE A 74 1.96 6.64 -7.86
C PHE A 74 1.85 7.94 -8.64
N ASP A 75 1.80 7.86 -9.99
CA ASP A 75 1.69 9.05 -10.85
C ASP A 75 0.36 9.80 -10.65
N ILE A 76 -0.73 9.09 -10.37
CA ILE A 76 -2.03 9.68 -10.04
C ILE A 76 -1.96 10.39 -8.68
N LEU A 77 -1.36 9.77 -7.68
CA LEU A 77 -1.19 10.38 -6.35
C LEU A 77 -0.36 11.66 -6.44
N VAL A 78 0.76 11.63 -7.19
CA VAL A 78 1.59 12.83 -7.45
C VAL A 78 0.76 13.94 -8.07
N LYS A 79 0.00 13.67 -9.14
CA LYS A 79 -0.86 14.68 -9.80
C LYS A 79 -1.92 15.26 -8.88
N ARG A 80 -2.36 14.51 -7.86
CA ARG A 80 -3.41 14.92 -6.91
C ARG A 80 -2.85 15.57 -5.64
N GLY A 81 -1.54 15.72 -5.50
CA GLY A 81 -0.91 16.20 -4.27
C GLY A 81 -1.10 15.26 -3.08
N LEU A 82 -1.22 13.95 -3.33
CA LEU A 82 -1.41 12.91 -2.33
C LEU A 82 -0.18 12.02 -2.23
N SER A 83 -0.11 11.20 -1.19
CA SER A 83 0.93 10.20 -0.99
C SER A 83 0.41 8.97 -0.26
N VAL A 84 1.17 7.88 -0.35
CA VAL A 84 0.94 6.64 0.39
C VAL A 84 2.29 6.04 0.81
N HIS A 85 2.31 5.16 1.79
CA HIS A 85 3.55 4.53 2.23
C HIS A 85 3.93 3.33 1.37
N LEU A 86 2.96 2.45 1.09
CA LEU A 86 3.16 1.19 0.39
C LEU A 86 2.19 1.05 -0.78
N MET A 87 2.64 0.34 -1.81
CA MET A 87 1.81 -0.12 -2.92
C MET A 87 2.11 -1.60 -3.17
N ILE A 88 1.08 -2.40 -3.47
CA ILE A 88 1.20 -3.83 -3.80
C ILE A 88 0.72 -4.03 -5.22
N ASP A 89 1.64 -4.33 -6.14
CA ASP A 89 1.30 -4.58 -7.54
C ASP A 89 0.66 -5.98 -7.71
N ARG A 90 0.05 -6.22 -8.88
CA ARG A 90 -0.66 -7.47 -9.17
C ARG A 90 0.22 -8.72 -9.16
N ASP A 91 1.52 -8.57 -9.36
CA ASP A 91 2.53 -9.63 -9.24
C ASP A 91 3.03 -9.84 -7.79
N GLY A 92 2.42 -9.15 -6.81
CA GLY A 92 2.78 -9.20 -5.41
C GLY A 92 4.06 -8.45 -5.05
N THR A 93 4.68 -7.71 -5.97
CA THR A 93 5.79 -6.82 -5.65
C THR A 93 5.29 -5.68 -4.76
N VAL A 94 6.02 -5.41 -3.68
CA VAL A 94 5.71 -4.32 -2.76
C VAL A 94 6.63 -3.15 -3.06
N TYR A 95 6.04 -1.98 -3.25
CA TYR A 95 6.77 -0.73 -3.38
C TYR A 95 6.60 0.09 -2.12
N GLN A 96 7.69 0.50 -1.50
CA GLN A 96 7.66 1.50 -0.43
C GLN A 96 8.09 2.85 -1.01
N SER A 97 7.18 3.82 -0.96
CA SER A 97 7.38 5.15 -1.55
C SER A 97 7.66 6.25 -0.52
N LEU A 98 7.40 5.97 0.77
CA LEU A 98 7.58 6.92 1.86
C LEU A 98 8.03 6.19 3.14
N ASP A 99 8.94 6.79 3.93
CA ASP A 99 9.31 6.29 5.24
C ASP A 99 8.10 6.29 6.19
N PHE A 100 7.95 5.26 7.02
CA PHE A 100 6.79 5.14 7.91
C PHE A 100 6.74 6.22 8.99
N THR A 101 7.86 6.88 9.29
CA THR A 101 7.89 8.06 10.18
C THR A 101 7.23 9.29 9.58
N LYS A 102 6.98 9.30 8.29
CA LYS A 102 6.31 10.42 7.61
C LYS A 102 4.79 10.26 7.64
N ARG A 103 4.09 11.38 7.60
CA ARG A 103 2.63 11.44 7.53
C ARG A 103 2.21 11.51 6.07
N ALA A 104 1.80 10.38 5.50
CA ALA A 104 1.23 10.35 4.15
C ALA A 104 -0.15 11.01 4.10
N TRP A 105 -0.46 11.64 2.99
CA TRP A 105 -1.78 12.22 2.72
C TRP A 105 -2.64 11.22 1.95
N GLN A 106 -3.25 10.26 2.64
CA GLN A 106 -3.97 9.11 2.05
C GLN A 106 -5.41 8.92 2.57
N ALA A 107 -5.68 9.26 3.84
CA ALA A 107 -6.98 9.04 4.47
C ALA A 107 -7.24 10.13 5.52
N LYS A 108 -8.06 11.12 5.16
CA LYS A 108 -8.42 12.25 6.06
C LYS A 108 -8.95 11.71 7.40
N GLY A 109 -8.40 12.24 8.49
CA GLY A 109 -8.78 11.88 9.86
C GLY A 109 -7.88 10.85 10.51
N VAL A 110 -7.14 10.00 9.74
CA VAL A 110 -6.26 8.96 10.30
C VAL A 110 -4.79 9.08 9.84
N ASN A 111 -4.45 10.08 9.02
CA ASN A 111 -3.10 10.23 8.48
C ASN A 111 -2.01 10.29 9.55
N ASP A 112 -2.30 10.88 10.73
CA ASP A 112 -1.30 11.09 11.78
C ASP A 112 -0.84 9.80 12.45
N HIS A 113 -1.68 8.76 12.46
CA HIS A 113 -1.40 7.52 13.18
C HIS A 113 -1.54 6.25 12.31
N SER A 114 -1.54 6.40 10.97
CA SER A 114 -1.72 5.25 10.07
C SER A 114 -0.58 5.07 9.06
N ILE A 115 -0.44 3.83 8.58
CA ILE A 115 0.31 3.46 7.38
C ILE A 115 -0.70 3.10 6.29
N GLY A 116 -0.64 3.79 5.14
CA GLY A 116 -1.48 3.50 3.99
C GLY A 116 -0.85 2.50 3.03
N ILE A 117 -1.67 1.61 2.49
CA ILE A 117 -1.29 0.61 1.50
C ILE A 117 -2.29 0.67 0.33
N GLU A 118 -1.82 1.00 -0.85
CA GLU A 118 -2.60 0.89 -2.10
C GLU A 118 -2.42 -0.51 -2.68
N ILE A 119 -3.52 -1.20 -2.95
CA ILE A 119 -3.51 -2.53 -3.58
C ILE A 119 -3.96 -2.35 -5.02
N ASN A 120 -3.06 -2.64 -5.97
CA ASN A 120 -3.33 -2.45 -7.38
C ASN A 120 -4.43 -3.39 -7.89
N ASN A 121 -5.50 -2.81 -8.41
CA ASN A 121 -6.52 -3.57 -9.11
C ASN A 121 -7.33 -2.66 -10.04
N GLN A 122 -7.25 -2.94 -11.34
CA GLN A 122 -8.00 -2.22 -12.36
C GLN A 122 -9.51 -2.35 -12.16
N PHE A 123 -10.23 -1.26 -12.42
CA PHE A 123 -11.68 -1.24 -12.34
C PHE A 123 -12.37 -2.04 -13.47
N TYR A 124 -11.84 -1.94 -14.70
CA TYR A 124 -12.51 -2.48 -15.87
C TYR A 124 -12.28 -3.99 -16.03
N ILE A 125 -13.37 -4.76 -16.08
CA ILE A 125 -13.36 -6.22 -16.25
C ILE A 125 -12.84 -6.70 -17.60
N ASN A 126 -12.97 -5.88 -18.66
CA ASN A 126 -12.48 -6.18 -19.99
C ASN A 126 -10.96 -6.02 -20.15
N GLN A 127 -10.27 -5.57 -19.11
CA GLN A 127 -8.82 -5.42 -19.07
C GLN A 127 -8.14 -6.55 -18.29
N GLN A 128 -8.73 -7.75 -18.31
CA GLN A 128 -8.13 -8.94 -17.70
C GLN A 128 -6.77 -9.23 -18.33
N ASP A 129 -5.74 -9.30 -17.50
CA ASP A 129 -4.40 -9.71 -17.92
C ASP A 129 -4.29 -11.26 -17.85
N PRO A 130 -4.06 -11.96 -18.96
CA PRO A 130 -3.96 -13.42 -18.96
C PRO A 130 -2.83 -13.95 -18.05
N LYS A 131 -1.78 -13.15 -17.84
CA LYS A 131 -0.67 -13.50 -16.93
C LYS A 131 -1.12 -13.51 -15.46
N TRP A 132 -2.13 -12.71 -15.13
CA TRP A 132 -2.65 -12.55 -13.77
C TRP A 132 -4.17 -12.75 -13.77
N PRO A 133 -4.66 -13.97 -14.04
CA PRO A 133 -6.10 -14.24 -14.14
C PRO A 133 -6.78 -13.98 -12.80
N ARG A 134 -7.88 -13.24 -12.84
CA ARG A 134 -8.66 -12.84 -11.67
C ARG A 134 -10.12 -13.20 -11.87
N LYS A 135 -10.80 -13.57 -10.80
CA LYS A 135 -12.24 -13.82 -10.84
C LYS A 135 -13.01 -12.51 -10.94
N GLU A 136 -14.14 -12.55 -11.63
CA GLU A 136 -15.11 -11.48 -11.57
C GLU A 136 -15.90 -11.60 -10.26
N VAL A 137 -16.04 -10.50 -9.56
CA VAL A 137 -16.78 -10.42 -8.30
C VAL A 137 -17.71 -9.22 -8.29
N TYR A 138 -18.67 -9.23 -7.39
CA TYR A 138 -19.59 -8.12 -7.15
C TYR A 138 -19.31 -7.48 -5.81
N SER A 139 -19.20 -6.17 -5.80
CA SER A 139 -19.20 -5.35 -4.58
C SER A 139 -20.37 -4.38 -4.63
N ARG A 140 -20.65 -3.72 -3.51
CA ARG A 140 -21.62 -2.63 -3.43
C ARG A 140 -20.90 -1.32 -3.15
N ASP A 141 -21.26 -0.30 -3.90
CA ASP A 141 -20.81 1.05 -3.61
C ASP A 141 -21.29 1.44 -2.19
N PRO A 142 -20.40 1.83 -1.27
CA PRO A 142 -20.76 2.09 0.11
C PRO A 142 -21.67 3.31 0.30
N ARG A 143 -21.74 4.21 -0.67
CA ARG A 143 -22.55 5.44 -0.62
C ARG A 143 -23.93 5.22 -1.22
N SER A 144 -24.01 4.58 -2.41
CA SER A 144 -25.26 4.38 -3.14
C SER A 144 -25.90 3.02 -2.90
N GLY A 145 -25.15 2.04 -2.37
CA GLY A 145 -25.57 0.64 -2.24
C GLY A 145 -25.70 -0.10 -3.60
N VAL A 146 -25.40 0.57 -4.72
CA VAL A 146 -25.51 -0.02 -6.05
C VAL A 146 -24.46 -1.10 -6.24
N PRO A 147 -24.85 -2.32 -6.67
CA PRO A 147 -23.89 -3.37 -6.96
C PRO A 147 -23.11 -3.02 -8.25
N TYR A 148 -21.82 -3.28 -8.23
CA TYR A 148 -20.97 -3.17 -9.42
C TYR A 148 -20.06 -4.40 -9.53
N LYS A 149 -19.74 -4.76 -10.78
CA LYS A 149 -18.90 -5.89 -11.12
C LYS A 149 -17.48 -5.42 -11.34
N HIS A 150 -16.51 -6.12 -10.76
CA HIS A 150 -15.09 -5.84 -10.94
C HIS A 150 -14.25 -7.12 -10.89
N LEU A 151 -12.97 -7.02 -11.19
CA LEU A 151 -12.03 -8.11 -10.98
C LEU A 151 -11.61 -8.17 -9.52
N ASP A 152 -11.50 -9.37 -8.97
CA ASP A 152 -10.92 -9.59 -7.65
C ASP A 152 -9.42 -9.31 -7.65
N PHE A 153 -8.81 -9.21 -6.49
CA PHE A 153 -7.35 -9.20 -6.35
C PHE A 153 -6.76 -10.55 -6.74
N THR A 154 -5.51 -10.57 -7.21
CA THR A 154 -4.81 -11.83 -7.47
C THR A 154 -4.59 -12.59 -6.16
N GLU A 155 -4.50 -13.93 -6.21
CA GLU A 155 -4.20 -14.74 -5.02
C GLU A 155 -2.83 -14.38 -4.42
N LEU A 156 -1.90 -13.96 -5.27
CA LEU A 156 -0.58 -13.50 -4.84
C LEU A 156 -0.66 -12.18 -4.07
N GLN A 157 -1.51 -11.24 -4.51
CA GLN A 157 -1.77 -10.01 -3.76
C GLN A 157 -2.40 -10.28 -2.40
N LYS A 158 -3.42 -11.16 -2.34
CA LYS A 158 -4.08 -11.52 -1.08
C LYS A 158 -3.08 -12.10 -0.07
N THR A 159 -2.24 -13.04 -0.52
CA THR A 159 -1.15 -13.58 0.30
C THR A 159 -0.17 -12.49 0.72
N ARG A 160 0.19 -11.59 -0.21
CA ARG A 160 1.14 -10.52 0.04
C ARG A 160 0.63 -9.50 1.07
N VAL A 161 -0.65 -9.14 1.01
CA VAL A 161 -1.25 -8.24 2.00
C VAL A 161 -1.09 -8.78 3.41
N VAL A 162 -1.37 -10.08 3.61
CA VAL A 162 -1.19 -10.73 4.93
C VAL A 162 0.27 -10.64 5.38
N GLN A 163 1.21 -11.01 4.51
CA GLN A 163 2.65 -10.94 4.81
C GLN A 163 3.13 -9.51 5.12
N VAL A 164 2.63 -8.53 4.39
CA VAL A 164 2.95 -7.10 4.63
C VAL A 164 2.42 -6.64 5.97
N VAL A 165 1.17 -6.95 6.31
CA VAL A 165 0.58 -6.62 7.61
C VAL A 165 1.37 -7.27 8.76
N GLU A 166 1.72 -8.55 8.64
CA GLU A 166 2.55 -9.23 9.64
C GLU A 166 3.94 -8.58 9.79
N ALA A 167 4.57 -8.19 8.67
CA ALA A 167 5.85 -7.51 8.69
C ALA A 167 5.74 -6.12 9.33
N LEU A 168 4.70 -5.36 9.00
CA LEU A 168 4.44 -4.04 9.61
C LEU A 168 4.25 -4.15 11.12
N CYS A 169 3.49 -5.12 11.63
CA CYS A 169 3.33 -5.33 13.07
C CYS A 169 4.62 -5.74 13.80
N LYS A 170 5.63 -6.23 13.06
CA LYS A 170 6.98 -6.50 13.62
C LYS A 170 7.87 -5.26 13.58
N VAL A 171 7.83 -4.52 12.47
CA VAL A 171 8.68 -3.33 12.23
C VAL A 171 8.16 -2.13 13.03
N VAL A 172 6.85 -2.01 13.17
CA VAL A 172 6.14 -0.95 13.91
C VAL A 172 5.31 -1.61 15.02
N PRO A 173 5.90 -1.95 16.16
CA PRO A 173 5.26 -2.78 17.20
C PRO A 173 4.10 -2.10 17.92
N THR A 174 3.87 -0.82 17.69
CA THR A 174 2.71 -0.07 18.19
C THR A 174 1.42 -0.40 17.44
N ILE A 175 1.51 -1.01 16.24
CA ILE A 175 0.33 -1.48 15.50
C ILE A 175 -0.22 -2.74 16.20
N PRO A 176 -1.43 -2.69 16.74
CA PRO A 176 -2.02 -3.82 17.45
C PRO A 176 -2.41 -4.92 16.45
N ARG A 177 -2.21 -6.19 16.86
CA ARG A 177 -2.62 -7.35 16.04
C ARG A 177 -4.09 -7.69 16.28
N ILE A 178 -4.96 -6.73 16.07
CA ILE A 178 -6.40 -6.87 16.23
C ILE A 178 -7.10 -6.46 14.92
N LEU A 179 -8.18 -7.14 14.61
CA LEU A 179 -9.09 -6.70 13.56
C LEU A 179 -10.01 -5.61 14.12
N PRO A 180 -10.45 -4.66 13.27
CA PRO A 180 -11.49 -3.72 13.67
C PRO A 180 -12.71 -4.45 14.24
N PRO A 181 -13.36 -3.92 15.26
CA PRO A 181 -14.54 -4.55 15.85
C PRO A 181 -15.65 -4.66 14.79
N LYS A 182 -16.39 -5.75 14.87
CA LYS A 182 -17.59 -5.94 14.05
C LYS A 182 -18.82 -5.47 14.78
N GLY A 183 -19.70 -4.77 14.09
CA GLY A 183 -21.04 -4.45 14.56
C GLY A 183 -21.92 -5.71 14.71
N LYS A 184 -23.09 -5.57 15.33
CA LYS A 184 -24.07 -6.66 15.47
C LYS A 184 -24.54 -7.22 14.12
N ASP A 185 -24.41 -6.45 13.05
CA ASP A 185 -24.68 -6.83 11.66
C ASP A 185 -23.51 -7.55 10.97
N GLY A 186 -22.41 -7.82 11.69
CA GLY A 186 -21.19 -8.45 11.19
C GLY A 186 -20.28 -7.53 10.36
N LYS A 187 -20.67 -6.25 10.15
CA LYS A 187 -19.86 -5.28 9.44
C LYS A 187 -18.78 -4.70 10.36
N ILE A 188 -17.66 -4.34 9.75
CA ILE A 188 -16.57 -3.65 10.44
C ILE A 188 -17.07 -2.26 10.86
N ILE A 189 -16.86 -1.92 12.13
CA ILE A 189 -17.10 -0.56 12.62
C ILE A 189 -15.87 0.28 12.24
N THR A 190 -16.08 1.30 11.42
CA THR A 190 -15.06 2.28 11.00
C THR A 190 -15.22 3.58 11.78
#